data_c4455485b0a8957b52175c941bd695e1
#
_entry.id   c4455485b0a8957b52175c941bd695e1
#
_cell.length_a   1.000
_cell.length_b   1.000
_cell.length_c   1.000
_cell.angle_alpha   90.00
_cell.angle_beta   90.00
_cell.angle_gamma   90.00
#
_symmetry.space_group_name_H-M   'P 1'
#
loop_
_entity.id
_entity.type
_entity.pdbx_description
1 polymer ?
#
loop_
_entity_poly.entity_id
_entity_poly.type
_entity_poly.pdbx_seq_one_letter_code
_entity_poly.pdbx_strand_id
1 'polypeptide(L)'
;GKVPVELLKGKFMGETLVGMGPVDNERNIVLLTWNATSSKFKCYYIFPGFYPSTATKVEAAVVKDEAVVPATAGLTTQSVVRVSAEKNLVYYSAGNKLYAYNVLSGGNFPQSALTTFGDASETIADMLILEGSNKLYVATNAASGQLVGSIYCFDMNENKLLWAKKNITGRIKSITYRQ
;
A
#
# COMPACT_ATOMS: atom_id res chain seq x y z
N GLY A 1 -21.27 20.85 -10.77
CA GLY A 1 -20.24 20.00 -10.19
C GLY A 1 -19.24 20.86 -9.43
N LYS A 2 -18.79 20.44 -8.25
CA LYS A 2 -17.72 21.15 -7.53
C LYS A 2 -16.42 20.98 -8.30
N VAL A 3 -15.71 22.07 -8.52
CA VAL A 3 -14.37 22.04 -9.15
C VAL A 3 -13.40 21.37 -8.17
N PRO A 4 -12.60 20.38 -8.59
CA PRO A 4 -11.56 19.82 -7.74
C PRO A 4 -10.61 20.91 -7.25
N VAL A 5 -10.33 20.94 -5.95
CA VAL A 5 -9.37 21.89 -5.36
C VAL A 5 -8.01 21.22 -5.33
N GLU A 6 -7.00 21.87 -5.90
CA GLU A 6 -5.61 21.41 -5.87
C GLU A 6 -4.99 21.78 -4.52
N LEU A 7 -4.95 20.81 -3.59
CA LEU A 7 -4.64 21.08 -2.19
C LEU A 7 -3.14 21.26 -1.89
N LEU A 8 -2.25 20.68 -2.68
CA LEU A 8 -0.79 20.67 -2.46
C LEU A 8 -0.03 20.91 -3.77
N LYS A 9 -0.43 21.94 -4.50
CA LYS A 9 0.15 22.29 -5.81
C LYS A 9 1.68 22.40 -5.75
N GLY A 10 2.34 21.71 -6.66
CA GLY A 10 3.80 21.75 -6.80
C GLY A 10 4.59 20.98 -5.72
N LYS A 11 3.95 20.49 -4.64
CA LYS A 11 4.66 19.80 -3.55
C LYS A 11 5.33 18.50 -4.01
N PHE A 12 4.72 17.78 -4.96
CA PHE A 12 5.17 16.48 -5.44
C PHE A 12 5.74 16.53 -6.87
N MET A 13 6.22 17.70 -7.31
CA MET A 13 6.83 17.86 -8.64
C MET A 13 8.04 16.93 -8.80
N GLY A 14 8.08 16.21 -9.94
CA GLY A 14 9.14 15.25 -10.24
C GLY A 14 9.01 13.91 -9.52
N GLU A 15 7.91 13.69 -8.77
CA GLU A 15 7.65 12.44 -8.09
C GLU A 15 6.56 11.62 -8.79
N THR A 16 6.77 10.31 -8.85
CA THR A 16 5.80 9.33 -9.39
C THR A 16 5.11 8.64 -8.23
N LEU A 17 3.78 8.55 -8.27
CA LEU A 17 3.00 7.82 -7.27
C LEU A 17 3.31 6.32 -7.37
N VAL A 18 3.65 5.71 -6.25
CA VAL A 18 3.80 4.26 -6.08
C VAL A 18 2.56 3.67 -5.42
N GLY A 19 2.02 4.34 -4.42
CA GLY A 19 0.79 3.95 -3.77
C GLY A 19 0.30 4.97 -2.77
N MET A 20 -0.98 4.87 -2.42
CA MET A 20 -1.60 5.74 -1.44
C MET A 20 -2.80 5.05 -0.77
N GLY A 21 -3.19 5.56 0.36
CA GLY A 21 -4.43 5.16 1.02
C GLY A 21 -4.71 5.94 2.30
N PRO A 22 -5.94 5.79 2.81
CA PRO A 22 -6.32 6.43 4.06
C PRO A 22 -5.66 5.77 5.27
N VAL A 23 -5.42 6.55 6.30
CA VAL A 23 -4.90 6.13 7.62
C VAL A 23 -5.58 6.95 8.70
N ASP A 24 -5.37 6.60 9.96
CA ASP A 24 -5.93 7.31 11.11
C ASP A 24 -7.46 7.44 11.00
N ASN A 25 -8.15 6.30 10.83
CA ASN A 25 -9.59 6.23 10.60
C ASN A 25 -10.05 7.18 9.47
N GLU A 26 -9.34 7.15 8.36
CA GLU A 26 -9.60 7.93 7.13
C GLU A 26 -9.42 9.46 7.27
N ARG A 27 -8.87 9.94 8.40
CA ARG A 27 -8.61 11.37 8.62
C ARG A 27 -7.40 11.89 7.87
N ASN A 28 -6.44 10.99 7.61
CA ASN A 28 -5.18 11.31 6.96
C ASN A 28 -4.92 10.37 5.79
N ILE A 29 -3.96 10.73 4.95
CA ILE A 29 -3.55 9.95 3.79
C ILE A 29 -2.05 9.68 3.91
N VAL A 30 -1.65 8.45 3.66
CA VAL A 30 -0.26 8.11 3.38
C VAL A 30 -0.04 8.06 1.88
N LEU A 31 1.08 8.60 1.42
CA LEU A 31 1.48 8.65 0.02
C LEU A 31 2.91 8.12 -0.10
N LEU A 32 3.11 7.12 -0.94
CA LEU A 32 4.42 6.61 -1.31
C LEU A 32 4.76 7.06 -2.72
N THR A 33 5.92 7.66 -2.90
CA THR A 33 6.37 8.20 -4.18
C THR A 33 7.78 7.73 -4.53
N TRP A 34 8.11 7.83 -5.81
CA TRP A 34 9.43 7.64 -6.35
C TRP A 34 9.89 8.90 -7.08
N ASN A 35 11.08 9.38 -6.73
CA ASN A 35 11.73 10.47 -7.44
C ASN A 35 12.90 9.93 -8.27
N ALA A 36 12.73 9.95 -9.60
CA ALA A 36 13.72 9.41 -10.53
C ALA A 36 15.04 10.20 -10.52
N THR A 37 15.00 11.51 -10.29
CA THR A 37 16.18 12.38 -10.27
C THR A 37 17.08 12.06 -9.07
N SER A 38 16.51 11.90 -7.89
CA SER A 38 17.25 11.58 -6.67
C SER A 38 17.41 10.07 -6.44
N SER A 39 16.72 9.23 -7.24
CA SER A 39 16.64 7.77 -7.05
C SER A 39 16.23 7.38 -5.62
N LYS A 40 15.22 8.07 -5.09
CA LYS A 40 14.73 7.86 -3.73
C LYS A 40 13.23 7.65 -3.70
N PHE A 41 12.80 6.74 -2.83
CA PHE A 41 11.41 6.64 -2.39
C PHE A 41 11.17 7.57 -1.21
N LYS A 42 9.99 8.16 -1.17
CA LYS A 42 9.52 8.97 -0.05
C LYS A 42 8.16 8.49 0.43
N CYS A 43 7.93 8.65 1.71
CA CYS A 43 6.65 8.46 2.35
C CYS A 43 6.18 9.79 2.93
N TYR A 44 4.98 10.18 2.59
CA TYR A 44 4.35 11.39 3.12
C TYR A 44 3.14 11.01 3.95
N TYR A 45 3.01 11.64 5.11
CA TYR A 45 1.81 11.60 5.94
C TYR A 45 1.11 12.94 5.82
N ILE A 46 -0.12 12.93 5.28
CA ILE A 46 -0.81 14.13 4.83
C ILE A 46 -2.14 14.24 5.53
N PHE A 47 -2.43 15.42 6.09
CA PHE A 47 -3.78 15.83 6.42
C PHE A 47 -4.40 16.48 5.16
N PRO A 48 -5.48 15.93 4.58
CA PRO A 48 -6.04 16.42 3.32
C PRO A 48 -6.83 17.71 3.45
N GLY A 49 -6.98 18.22 4.67
CA GLY A 49 -7.85 19.36 4.96
C GLY A 49 -9.27 18.92 5.32
N PHE A 50 -10.02 19.81 5.93
CA PHE A 50 -11.41 19.57 6.30
C PHE A 50 -12.31 20.65 5.69
N TYR A 51 -13.35 20.23 4.97
CA TYR A 51 -14.34 21.09 4.32
C TYR A 51 -15.75 20.74 4.82
N PRO A 52 -16.13 21.15 6.05
CA PRO A 52 -17.49 20.89 6.53
C PRO A 52 -18.49 21.66 5.68
N SER A 53 -19.63 21.05 5.42
CA SER A 53 -20.70 21.65 4.61
C SER A 53 -21.27 22.96 5.18
N THR A 54 -20.98 23.24 6.46
CA THR A 54 -21.54 24.35 7.23
C THR A 54 -20.49 25.28 7.86
N ALA A 55 -19.18 25.05 7.64
CA ALA A 55 -18.16 25.81 8.35
C ALA A 55 -17.74 27.09 7.63
N THR A 56 -17.50 28.11 8.44
CA THR A 56 -16.91 29.38 8.03
C THR A 56 -15.38 29.31 7.88
N LYS A 57 -14.74 28.23 8.35
CA LYS A 57 -13.29 28.03 8.31
C LYS A 57 -12.94 26.69 7.68
N VAL A 58 -12.14 26.74 6.63
CA VAL A 58 -11.60 25.58 5.92
C VAL A 58 -10.21 25.29 6.49
N GLU A 59 -9.98 24.08 6.97
CA GLU A 59 -8.63 23.64 7.31
C GLU A 59 -7.88 23.25 6.04
N ALA A 60 -6.74 23.90 5.79
CA ALA A 60 -5.92 23.64 4.61
C ALA A 60 -5.26 22.26 4.70
N ALA A 61 -5.00 21.66 3.52
CA ALA A 61 -4.18 20.45 3.44
C ALA A 61 -2.74 20.72 3.90
N VAL A 62 -2.17 19.80 4.67
CA VAL A 62 -0.83 19.93 5.25
C VAL A 62 -0.09 18.60 5.14
N VAL A 63 1.17 18.64 4.71
CA VAL A 63 2.10 17.51 4.90
C VAL A 63 2.52 17.53 6.37
N LYS A 64 2.08 16.53 7.13
CA LYS A 64 2.38 16.40 8.56
C LYS A 64 3.76 15.81 8.78
N ASP A 65 4.18 14.90 7.90
CA ASP A 65 5.48 14.26 7.97
C ASP A 65 5.95 13.81 6.57
N GLU A 66 7.27 13.79 6.38
CA GLU A 66 7.94 13.37 5.16
C GLU A 66 9.20 12.57 5.54
N ALA A 67 9.28 11.32 5.07
CA ALA A 67 10.42 10.47 5.32
C ALA A 67 10.98 9.87 4.04
N VAL A 68 12.30 9.75 3.96
CA VAL A 68 12.97 8.97 2.90
C VAL A 68 12.90 7.50 3.27
N VAL A 69 12.36 6.69 2.36
CA VAL A 69 12.29 5.23 2.55
C VAL A 69 13.67 4.64 2.28
N PRO A 70 14.29 3.94 3.25
CA PRO A 70 15.60 3.34 3.05
C PRO A 70 15.54 2.18 2.05
N ALA A 71 16.62 1.96 1.31
CA ALA A 71 16.70 0.85 0.33
C ALA A 71 16.47 -0.52 0.97
N THR A 72 16.83 -0.68 2.24
CA THR A 72 16.62 -1.93 3.02
C THR A 72 15.14 -2.23 3.26
N ALA A 73 14.25 -1.27 3.13
CA ALA A 73 12.80 -1.47 3.29
C ALA A 73 12.16 -2.29 2.14
N GLY A 74 12.89 -2.52 1.04
CA GLY A 74 12.45 -3.39 -0.05
C GLY A 74 11.41 -2.79 -0.99
N LEU A 75 11.01 -1.51 -0.84
CA LEU A 75 10.08 -0.85 -1.74
C LEU A 75 10.69 -0.69 -3.15
N THR A 76 9.89 -0.96 -4.18
CA THR A 76 10.28 -0.82 -5.58
C THR A 76 9.20 -0.07 -6.37
N THR A 77 9.52 0.36 -7.58
CA THR A 77 8.53 0.99 -8.49
C THR A 77 7.47 0.01 -9.00
N GLN A 78 7.68 -1.30 -8.80
CA GLN A 78 6.77 -2.39 -9.15
C GLN A 78 5.95 -2.88 -7.95
N SER A 79 6.16 -2.31 -6.78
CA SER A 79 5.45 -2.73 -5.56
C SER A 79 3.95 -2.52 -5.70
N VAL A 80 3.19 -3.56 -5.37
CA VAL A 80 1.75 -3.44 -5.11
C VAL A 80 1.60 -2.88 -3.70
N VAL A 81 0.81 -1.82 -3.54
CA VAL A 81 0.62 -1.13 -2.26
C VAL A 81 -0.85 -1.17 -1.86
N ARG A 82 -1.12 -1.52 -0.62
CA ARG A 82 -2.45 -1.43 0.00
C ARG A 82 -2.32 -0.88 1.42
N VAL A 83 -3.28 -0.08 1.82
CA VAL A 83 -3.27 0.59 3.12
C VAL A 83 -4.45 0.10 3.95
N SER A 84 -4.17 -0.30 5.18
CA SER A 84 -5.18 -0.57 6.21
C SER A 84 -5.39 0.71 7.02
N ALA A 85 -6.56 1.32 6.88
CA ALA A 85 -6.93 2.53 7.60
C ALA A 85 -7.10 2.26 9.10
N GLU A 86 -7.67 1.11 9.46
CA GLU A 86 -7.90 0.72 10.85
C GLU A 86 -6.59 0.43 11.61
N LYS A 87 -5.61 -0.18 10.92
CA LYS A 87 -4.34 -0.57 11.53
C LYS A 87 -3.22 0.45 11.37
N ASN A 88 -3.43 1.47 10.54
CA ASN A 88 -2.38 2.41 10.14
C ASN A 88 -1.16 1.72 9.52
N LEU A 89 -1.39 0.64 8.79
CA LEU A 89 -0.37 -0.17 8.14
C LEU A 89 -0.42 -0.01 6.62
N VAL A 90 0.74 0.24 6.05
CA VAL A 90 0.97 0.17 4.60
C VAL A 90 1.57 -1.20 4.30
N TYR A 91 0.81 -2.04 3.60
CA TYR A 91 1.32 -3.29 3.04
C TYR A 91 1.86 -3.04 1.64
N TYR A 92 3.05 -3.54 1.35
CA TYR A 92 3.62 -3.46 0.01
C TYR A 92 4.45 -4.69 -0.34
N SER A 93 4.56 -4.96 -1.63
CA SER A 93 5.25 -6.13 -2.16
C SER A 93 6.65 -5.81 -2.68
N ALA A 94 7.55 -6.81 -2.62
CA ALA A 94 8.78 -6.88 -3.40
C ALA A 94 8.94 -8.32 -3.92
N GLY A 95 8.64 -8.56 -5.20
CA GLY A 95 8.53 -9.92 -5.73
C GLY A 95 7.40 -10.68 -5.02
N ASN A 96 7.73 -11.81 -4.40
CA ASN A 96 6.79 -12.61 -3.59
C ASN A 96 6.80 -12.28 -2.10
N LYS A 97 7.55 -11.27 -1.69
CA LYS A 97 7.67 -10.84 -0.29
C LYS A 97 6.66 -9.74 0.03
N LEU A 98 6.04 -9.84 1.20
CA LEU A 98 5.17 -8.82 1.78
C LEU A 98 5.90 -8.08 2.89
N TYR A 99 5.83 -6.78 2.86
CA TYR A 99 6.30 -5.88 3.90
C TYR A 99 5.12 -5.14 4.53
N ALA A 100 5.26 -4.74 5.78
CA ALA A 100 4.30 -3.89 6.47
C ALA A 100 5.02 -2.74 7.17
N TYR A 101 4.56 -1.53 6.91
CA TYR A 101 5.07 -0.29 7.52
C TYR A 101 3.97 0.36 8.34
N ASN A 102 4.23 0.61 9.61
CA ASN A 102 3.32 1.38 10.46
C ASN A 102 3.63 2.87 10.29
N VAL A 103 2.68 3.63 9.74
CA VAL A 103 2.86 5.06 9.45
C VAL A 103 2.99 5.92 10.70
N LEU A 104 2.53 5.43 11.85
CA LEU A 104 2.66 6.13 13.12
C LEU A 104 4.00 5.83 13.84
N SER A 105 4.87 5.03 13.23
CA SER A 105 6.14 4.62 13.83
C SER A 105 7.27 5.66 13.73
N GLY A 106 6.97 6.84 13.21
CA GLY A 106 7.98 7.92 13.11
C GLY A 106 9.11 7.63 12.13
N GLY A 107 8.82 6.92 11.02
CA GLY A 107 9.82 6.63 9.98
C GLY A 107 10.61 5.34 10.18
N ASN A 108 10.23 4.50 11.13
CA ASN A 108 10.85 3.17 11.32
C ASN A 108 10.35 2.18 10.27
N PHE A 109 10.94 2.21 9.09
CA PHE A 109 10.62 1.29 8.00
C PHE A 109 11.07 -0.14 8.31
N PRO A 110 10.35 -1.17 7.79
CA PRO A 110 10.71 -2.58 8.02
C PRO A 110 12.09 -2.88 7.42
N GLN A 111 12.90 -3.64 8.16
CA GLN A 111 14.22 -4.10 7.71
C GLN A 111 14.16 -5.50 7.07
N SER A 112 13.03 -6.18 7.19
CA SER A 112 12.78 -7.51 6.63
C SER A 112 11.33 -7.66 6.20
N ALA A 113 11.07 -8.63 5.33
CA ALA A 113 9.72 -8.99 4.95
C ALA A 113 8.94 -9.54 6.15
N LEU A 114 7.66 -9.17 6.22
CA LEU A 114 6.70 -9.74 7.17
C LEU A 114 6.47 -11.22 6.89
N THR A 115 6.34 -11.57 5.61
CA THR A 115 6.18 -12.95 5.14
C THR A 115 6.54 -13.06 3.65
N THR A 116 6.61 -14.30 3.17
CA THR A 116 6.86 -14.64 1.76
C THR A 116 5.76 -15.58 1.27
N PHE A 117 5.22 -15.32 0.09
CA PHE A 117 4.17 -16.15 -0.53
C PHE A 117 4.75 -17.01 -1.65
N GLY A 118 4.45 -18.32 -1.61
CA GLY A 118 4.92 -19.25 -2.61
C GLY A 118 6.44 -19.43 -2.65
N ASP A 119 6.98 -19.63 -3.83
CA ASP A 119 8.41 -19.76 -4.07
C ASP A 119 9.02 -18.52 -4.74
N ALA A 120 10.33 -18.53 -4.96
CA ALA A 120 11.06 -17.41 -5.52
C ALA A 120 10.66 -17.05 -6.97
N SER A 121 9.95 -17.94 -7.67
CA SER A 121 9.46 -17.70 -9.04
C SER A 121 8.13 -16.93 -9.04
N GLU A 122 7.44 -16.85 -7.91
CA GLU A 122 6.17 -16.15 -7.79
C GLU A 122 6.39 -14.64 -7.58
N THR A 123 5.44 -13.87 -8.06
CA THR A 123 5.38 -12.41 -7.83
C THR A 123 3.98 -12.01 -7.39
N ILE A 124 3.89 -11.19 -6.36
CA ILE A 124 2.61 -10.62 -5.93
C ILE A 124 2.09 -9.73 -7.05
N ALA A 125 0.92 -10.08 -7.56
CA ALA A 125 0.25 -9.38 -8.65
C ALA A 125 -0.77 -8.35 -8.15
N ASP A 126 -1.45 -8.67 -7.05
CA ASP A 126 -2.41 -7.78 -6.41
C ASP A 126 -2.69 -8.20 -4.96
N MET A 127 -3.25 -7.28 -4.20
CA MET A 127 -3.65 -7.48 -2.80
C MET A 127 -5.01 -6.85 -2.55
N LEU A 128 -5.79 -7.43 -1.64
CA LEU A 128 -7.08 -6.91 -1.20
C LEU A 128 -7.20 -7.00 0.32
N ILE A 129 -7.43 -5.88 0.98
CA ILE A 129 -7.70 -5.81 2.42
C ILE A 129 -9.20 -5.89 2.65
N LEU A 130 -9.62 -6.74 3.57
CA LEU A 130 -10.95 -6.77 4.16
C LEU A 130 -10.85 -6.43 5.65
N GLU A 131 -10.96 -5.13 5.97
CA GLU A 131 -10.77 -4.58 7.32
C GLU A 131 -11.62 -5.29 8.37
N GLY A 132 -12.93 -5.34 8.17
CA GLY A 132 -13.87 -5.93 9.14
C GLY A 132 -13.63 -7.41 9.48
N SER A 133 -12.87 -8.14 8.66
CA SER A 133 -12.48 -9.53 8.92
C SER A 133 -10.99 -9.69 9.25
N ASN A 134 -10.23 -8.62 9.25
CA ASN A 134 -8.76 -8.60 9.44
C ASN A 134 -8.01 -9.53 8.46
N LYS A 135 -8.47 -9.61 7.21
CA LYS A 135 -7.89 -10.47 6.18
C LYS A 135 -7.24 -9.66 5.08
N LEU A 136 -6.06 -10.11 4.68
CA LEU A 136 -5.37 -9.68 3.48
C LEU A 136 -5.36 -10.85 2.50
N TYR A 137 -6.01 -10.67 1.36
CA TYR A 137 -5.93 -11.59 0.25
C TYR A 137 -4.81 -11.16 -0.67
N VAL A 138 -3.94 -12.11 -1.03
CA VAL A 138 -2.78 -11.86 -1.87
C VAL A 138 -2.86 -12.76 -3.09
N ALA A 139 -2.86 -12.17 -4.27
CA ALA A 139 -2.75 -12.88 -5.53
C ALA A 139 -1.30 -12.89 -5.99
N THR A 140 -0.80 -14.04 -6.37
CA THR A 140 0.54 -14.18 -6.97
C THR A 140 0.45 -14.81 -8.36
N ASN A 141 1.49 -14.59 -9.16
CA ASN A 141 1.71 -15.30 -10.42
C ASN A 141 3.09 -15.93 -10.43
N ALA A 142 3.16 -17.20 -10.76
CA ALA A 142 4.42 -17.86 -11.10
C ALA A 142 4.96 -17.33 -12.44
N ALA A 143 6.28 -17.43 -12.63
CA ALA A 143 6.95 -16.93 -13.83
C ALA A 143 6.50 -17.66 -15.10
N SER A 144 6.20 -18.97 -15.00
CA SER A 144 5.85 -19.84 -16.13
C SER A 144 4.84 -20.91 -15.73
N GLY A 145 4.18 -21.51 -16.73
CA GLY A 145 3.16 -22.54 -16.57
C GLY A 145 1.83 -22.14 -17.22
N GLN A 146 0.90 -23.09 -17.31
CA GLN A 146 -0.46 -22.83 -17.79
C GLN A 146 -1.35 -22.21 -16.69
N LEU A 147 -1.27 -22.77 -15.49
CA LEU A 147 -1.96 -22.28 -14.31
C LEU A 147 -0.91 -21.65 -13.39
N VAL A 148 -0.74 -20.35 -13.49
CA VAL A 148 0.29 -19.58 -12.78
C VAL A 148 -0.25 -18.78 -11.61
N GLY A 149 -1.57 -18.54 -11.58
CA GLY A 149 -2.23 -17.72 -10.59
C GLY A 149 -2.54 -18.49 -9.31
N SER A 150 -2.15 -17.94 -8.17
CA SER A 150 -2.41 -18.45 -6.83
C SER A 150 -3.04 -17.38 -5.96
N ILE A 151 -3.84 -17.80 -4.96
CA ILE A 151 -4.43 -16.89 -3.97
C ILE A 151 -4.11 -17.38 -2.58
N TYR A 152 -3.72 -16.46 -1.74
CA TYR A 152 -3.40 -16.65 -0.33
C TYR A 152 -4.31 -15.80 0.53
N CYS A 153 -4.71 -16.32 1.69
CA CYS A 153 -5.40 -15.57 2.73
C CYS A 153 -4.49 -15.44 3.94
N PHE A 154 -4.22 -14.22 4.32
CA PHE A 154 -3.32 -13.86 5.42
C PHE A 154 -4.12 -13.15 6.52
N ASP A 155 -3.87 -13.53 7.77
CA ASP A 155 -4.44 -12.88 8.95
C ASP A 155 -3.58 -11.68 9.34
N MET A 156 -4.15 -10.48 9.29
CA MET A 156 -3.44 -9.24 9.61
C MET A 156 -3.26 -8.99 11.11
N ASN A 157 -3.97 -9.72 12.00
CA ASN A 157 -3.77 -9.61 13.44
C ASN A 157 -2.66 -10.53 13.92
N GLU A 158 -2.71 -11.79 13.47
CA GLU A 158 -1.76 -12.81 13.88
C GLU A 158 -0.51 -12.85 13.00
N ASN A 159 -0.49 -12.08 11.92
CA ASN A 159 0.59 -12.05 10.93
C ASN A 159 0.94 -13.44 10.40
N LYS A 160 -0.09 -14.23 10.08
CA LYS A 160 0.11 -15.61 9.61
C LYS A 160 -0.72 -15.95 8.38
N LEU A 161 -0.20 -16.87 7.57
CA LEU A 161 -0.94 -17.47 6.47
C LEU A 161 -2.04 -18.39 7.03
N LEU A 162 -3.28 -18.18 6.60
CA LEU A 162 -4.41 -19.04 6.96
C LEU A 162 -4.58 -20.18 5.98
N TRP A 163 -4.56 -19.89 4.68
CA TRP A 163 -4.66 -20.87 3.62
C TRP A 163 -4.10 -20.35 2.31
N ALA A 164 -3.85 -21.27 1.39
CA ALA A 164 -3.41 -20.99 0.03
C ALA A 164 -4.18 -21.87 -0.97
N LYS A 165 -4.51 -21.31 -2.12
CA LYS A 165 -4.96 -22.01 -3.31
C LYS A 165 -3.99 -21.73 -4.43
N LYS A 166 -3.14 -22.72 -4.73
CA LYS A 166 -2.03 -22.57 -5.68
C LYS A 166 -2.42 -23.04 -7.07
N ASN A 167 -1.91 -22.35 -8.09
CA ASN A 167 -2.01 -22.72 -9.49
C ASN A 167 -3.45 -23.01 -9.93
N ILE A 168 -4.38 -22.14 -9.53
CA ILE A 168 -5.83 -22.34 -9.74
C ILE A 168 -6.35 -21.70 -11.03
N THR A 169 -5.59 -20.80 -11.63
CA THR A 169 -6.02 -20.04 -12.81
C THR A 169 -4.81 -19.61 -13.65
N GLY A 170 -5.06 -19.06 -14.83
CA GLY A 170 -4.09 -18.31 -15.58
C GLY A 170 -3.57 -17.08 -14.81
N ARG A 171 -2.90 -16.18 -15.49
CA ARG A 171 -2.31 -14.98 -14.85
C ARG A 171 -3.37 -14.07 -14.25
N ILE A 172 -3.25 -13.80 -12.96
CA ILE A 172 -4.10 -12.85 -12.24
C ILE A 172 -3.55 -11.43 -12.46
N LYS A 173 -4.44 -10.49 -12.79
CA LYS A 173 -4.10 -9.07 -12.91
C LYS A 173 -4.57 -8.27 -11.70
N SER A 174 -5.75 -8.60 -11.18
CA SER A 174 -6.33 -7.94 -10.02
C SER A 174 -7.30 -8.86 -9.29
N ILE A 175 -7.53 -8.56 -8.02
CA ILE A 175 -8.56 -9.19 -7.18
C ILE A 175 -9.49 -8.11 -6.63
N THR A 176 -10.78 -8.40 -6.62
CA THR A 176 -11.80 -7.50 -6.08
C THR A 176 -12.78 -8.29 -5.22
N TYR A 177 -13.41 -7.60 -4.27
CA TYR A 177 -14.50 -8.15 -3.48
C TYR A 177 -15.83 -7.58 -3.98
N ARG A 178 -16.81 -8.45 -4.13
CA ARG A 178 -18.18 -8.06 -4.47
C ARG A 178 -19.05 -8.34 -3.26
N GLN A 179 -19.68 -7.32 -2.72
CA GLN A 179 -20.74 -7.44 -1.72
C GLN A 179 -22.04 -7.89 -2.36
#